data_8032437d4ed42eff0b4736d26edc7bfc
#
_entry.id   8032437d4ed42eff0b4736d26edc7bfc
#
_cell.length_a   1.000
_cell.length_b   1.000
_cell.length_c   1.000
_cell.angle_alpha   90.00
_cell.angle_beta   90.00
_cell.angle_gamma   90.00
#
_symmetry.space_group_name_H-M   'P 1'
#
loop_
_entity.id
_entity.type
_entity.pdbx_description
1 polymer ?
#
loop_
_entity_poly.entity_id
_entity_poly.type
_entity_poly.pdbx_seq_one_letter_code
_entity_poly.pdbx_strand_id
1 'polypeptide(L)'
;ANSHGLEKIYALSKSDENKDLAGLLTLAVFSTVGLIVALVFRSRELSQEVSLRFQLERRADTLAHHDALTGIANRRSFAEKSEEMIAAAAKSGATVSMLVIDLDRFKPVNDLYGHAIGDKTLQVVTDRITSRLRASDLAARTGGDEFAVLLYHDAGDDGLAEFIARRILKTISEPIWIDGKGISISSSIGIAQSPRHACTFEDLSAKADLAMQRAKKLGRDTYSCYDNDIGEVQEQRRELEVGMRDAIEAREIVPFLQPLVSLRDGSLLGFEILARWRHPQRGMISPDSFISIAEDCGLISNLMLSNLQQACETAARWPGDFKIAVNLSPIQIMDRELADKVKAVCQSTGFPAERLEIEITEAIFISDSDLAHVAISELKALGVSVSLDDFGTGFSSMRYLSEFPIDKVKIDRSFVMGRDDNRKNEKIVNSIISLGHSLGMQTIAEGVEKQTDVEWLVEQGCDQAQGYLYSAPLALPDALSFAKAGKRDNEARSPAAIPRRLVHLSD
;
A
#
# COMPACT_ATOMS: atom_id res chain seq x y z
N ALA A 1 16.11 25.13 -81.80
CA ALA A 1 15.06 26.04 -82.34
C ALA A 1 15.07 27.47 -81.80
N ASN A 2 15.83 27.75 -80.74
CA ASN A 2 15.81 29.08 -80.06
C ASN A 2 16.94 30.03 -80.49
N SER A 3 17.99 29.57 -81.21
CA SER A 3 19.07 30.47 -81.67
C SER A 3 18.64 31.44 -82.78
N HIS A 4 17.76 31.02 -83.69
CA HIS A 4 17.24 31.82 -84.79
C HIS A 4 16.34 32.98 -84.37
N GLY A 5 15.63 32.83 -83.25
CA GLY A 5 14.79 33.90 -82.65
C GLY A 5 15.63 35.02 -82.02
N LEU A 6 16.68 34.68 -81.33
CA LEU A 6 17.62 35.63 -80.72
C LEU A 6 18.47 36.38 -81.74
N GLU A 7 18.89 35.75 -82.85
CA GLU A 7 19.61 36.41 -83.95
C GLU A 7 18.72 37.40 -84.71
N LYS A 8 17.43 37.07 -84.90
CA LYS A 8 16.46 38.05 -85.51
C LYS A 8 16.21 39.23 -84.58
N ILE A 9 16.09 39.04 -83.30
CA ILE A 9 15.91 40.13 -82.33
C ILE A 9 17.15 41.02 -82.29
N TYR A 10 18.37 40.43 -82.36
CA TYR A 10 19.62 41.15 -82.43
C TYR A 10 19.82 41.89 -83.73
N ALA A 11 19.38 41.36 -84.87
CA ALA A 11 19.40 42.07 -86.20
C ALA A 11 18.43 43.23 -86.24
N LEU A 12 17.23 43.13 -85.62
CA LEU A 12 16.24 44.23 -85.51
C LEU A 12 16.70 45.38 -84.59
N SER A 13 17.58 45.08 -83.60
CA SER A 13 18.13 46.09 -82.70
C SER A 13 19.16 47.03 -83.31
N LYS A 14 19.63 46.80 -84.52
CA LYS A 14 20.69 47.56 -85.19
C LYS A 14 20.23 48.71 -86.04
N SER A 15 18.91 48.88 -86.33
CA SER A 15 18.34 50.05 -86.96
C SER A 15 18.05 51.13 -85.93
N ASP A 16 18.48 52.38 -86.19
CA ASP A 16 18.33 53.48 -85.21
C ASP A 16 16.87 53.78 -84.79
N GLU A 17 15.88 53.40 -85.57
CA GLU A 17 14.45 53.55 -85.26
C GLU A 17 13.94 52.45 -84.30
N ASN A 18 14.69 51.32 -84.08
CA ASN A 18 14.20 50.20 -83.27
C ASN A 18 14.98 50.00 -81.97
N LYS A 19 15.92 50.88 -81.63
CA LYS A 19 16.74 50.74 -80.38
C LYS A 19 15.90 50.84 -79.11
N ASP A 20 14.90 51.73 -79.14
CA ASP A 20 13.99 51.87 -77.98
C ASP A 20 13.07 50.70 -77.83
N LEU A 21 12.62 50.05 -78.92
CA LEU A 21 11.80 48.85 -78.87
C LEU A 21 12.57 47.59 -78.36
N ALA A 22 13.83 47.45 -78.77
CA ALA A 22 14.72 46.39 -78.32
C ALA A 22 15.05 46.54 -76.82
N GLY A 23 15.26 47.78 -76.36
CA GLY A 23 15.42 48.11 -74.94
C GLY A 23 14.20 47.75 -74.11
N LEU A 24 13.01 48.11 -74.59
CA LEU A 24 11.74 47.75 -73.91
C LEU A 24 11.48 46.25 -73.88
N LEU A 25 11.78 45.50 -74.94
CA LEU A 25 11.66 44.03 -74.98
C LEU A 25 12.65 43.33 -74.02
N THR A 26 13.87 43.85 -73.98
CA THR A 26 14.92 43.28 -73.03
C THR A 26 14.49 43.55 -71.60
N LEU A 27 13.99 44.74 -71.27
CA LEU A 27 13.47 45.07 -69.93
C LEU A 27 12.27 44.17 -69.56
N ALA A 28 11.34 43.96 -70.50
CA ALA A 28 10.19 43.06 -70.29
C ALA A 28 10.60 41.64 -70.06
N VAL A 29 11.63 41.08 -70.74
CA VAL A 29 12.14 39.75 -70.55
C VAL A 29 12.82 39.60 -69.16
N PHE A 30 13.63 40.58 -68.76
CA PHE A 30 14.26 40.58 -67.44
C PHE A 30 13.25 40.74 -66.33
N SER A 31 12.21 41.59 -66.51
CA SER A 31 11.13 41.75 -65.53
C SER A 31 10.32 40.46 -65.39
N THR A 32 9.97 39.77 -66.48
CA THR A 32 9.25 38.49 -66.43
C THR A 32 10.07 37.36 -65.80
N VAL A 33 11.36 37.30 -66.14
CA VAL A 33 12.26 36.32 -65.48
C VAL A 33 12.39 36.64 -64.01
N GLY A 34 12.58 37.89 -63.64
CA GLY A 34 12.61 38.34 -62.25
C GLY A 34 11.31 38.00 -61.49
N LEU A 35 10.17 38.21 -62.12
CA LEU A 35 8.85 37.85 -61.54
C LEU A 35 8.69 36.35 -61.37
N ILE A 36 9.11 35.54 -62.36
CA ILE A 36 9.04 34.10 -62.28
C ILE A 36 9.96 33.59 -61.14
N VAL A 37 11.18 34.13 -61.04
CA VAL A 37 12.08 33.80 -59.95
C VAL A 37 11.49 34.17 -58.60
N ALA A 38 10.93 35.36 -58.45
CA ALA A 38 10.28 35.79 -57.21
C ALA A 38 9.06 34.90 -56.87
N LEU A 39 8.25 34.52 -57.83
CA LEU A 39 7.13 33.61 -57.66
C LEU A 39 7.56 32.20 -57.22
N VAL A 40 8.66 31.70 -57.82
CA VAL A 40 9.22 30.38 -57.41
C VAL A 40 9.77 30.46 -55.98
N PHE A 41 10.48 31.53 -55.62
CA PHE A 41 10.93 31.72 -54.25
C PHE A 41 9.75 31.83 -53.28
N ARG A 42 8.75 32.62 -53.59
CA ARG A 42 7.54 32.77 -52.76
C ARG A 42 6.76 31.49 -52.63
N SER A 43 6.63 30.70 -53.70
CA SER A 43 5.98 29.38 -53.68
C SER A 43 6.73 28.42 -52.78
N ARG A 44 8.06 28.44 -52.82
CA ARG A 44 8.88 27.58 -51.89
C ARG A 44 8.73 28.02 -50.44
N GLU A 45 8.77 29.31 -50.14
CA GLU A 45 8.51 29.83 -48.79
C GLU A 45 7.14 29.40 -48.27
N LEU A 46 6.10 29.60 -49.05
CA LEU A 46 4.73 29.19 -48.70
C LEU A 46 4.64 27.66 -48.44
N SER A 47 5.26 26.86 -49.30
CA SER A 47 5.28 25.40 -49.13
C SER A 47 6.01 24.99 -47.85
N GLN A 48 7.10 25.66 -47.49
CA GLN A 48 7.81 25.39 -46.21
C GLN A 48 6.96 25.82 -45.01
N GLU A 49 6.32 26.98 -45.07
CA GLU A 49 5.44 27.49 -44.01
C GLU A 49 4.24 26.57 -43.79
N VAL A 50 3.58 26.11 -44.85
CA VAL A 50 2.46 25.15 -44.79
C VAL A 50 2.94 23.82 -44.22
N SER A 51 4.10 23.31 -44.66
CA SER A 51 4.67 22.08 -44.13
C SER A 51 4.99 22.17 -42.63
N LEU A 52 5.57 23.31 -42.21
CA LEU A 52 5.89 23.54 -40.80
C LEU A 52 4.61 23.66 -39.96
N ARG A 53 3.60 24.39 -40.42
CA ARG A 53 2.30 24.47 -39.72
C ARG A 53 1.66 23.10 -39.58
N PHE A 54 1.64 22.31 -40.64
CA PHE A 54 1.09 20.95 -40.61
C PHE A 54 1.85 20.05 -39.65
N GLN A 55 3.20 20.17 -39.56
CA GLN A 55 3.98 19.46 -38.58
C GLN A 55 3.73 19.89 -37.12
N LEU A 56 3.55 21.21 -36.92
CA LEU A 56 3.21 21.77 -35.61
C LEU A 56 1.81 21.38 -35.18
N GLU A 57 0.84 21.40 -36.07
CA GLU A 57 -0.52 20.92 -35.78
C GLU A 57 -0.56 19.44 -35.43
N ARG A 58 0.15 18.58 -36.20
CA ARG A 58 0.26 17.16 -35.89
C ARG A 58 0.95 16.92 -34.55
N ARG A 59 2.02 17.68 -34.24
CA ARG A 59 2.66 17.59 -32.94
C ARG A 59 1.75 18.04 -31.81
N ALA A 60 1.03 19.14 -31.98
CA ALA A 60 0.05 19.63 -31.03
C ALA A 60 -1.07 18.61 -30.82
N ASP A 61 -1.58 18.00 -31.86
CA ASP A 61 -2.62 16.95 -31.78
C ASP A 61 -2.08 15.70 -31.08
N THR A 62 -0.89 15.26 -31.42
CA THR A 62 -0.24 14.12 -30.73
C THR A 62 -0.04 14.40 -29.24
N LEU A 63 0.45 15.57 -28.85
CA LEU A 63 0.63 15.96 -27.46
C LEU A 63 -0.71 16.14 -26.72
N ALA A 64 -1.76 16.55 -27.43
CA ALA A 64 -3.09 16.69 -26.84
C ALA A 64 -3.76 15.35 -26.51
N HIS A 65 -3.43 14.27 -27.26
CA HIS A 65 -4.16 13.00 -27.17
C HIS A 65 -3.30 11.81 -26.75
N HIS A 66 -1.98 11.91 -26.78
CA HIS A 66 -1.07 10.80 -26.47
C HIS A 66 -0.09 11.14 -25.35
N ASP A 67 0.35 10.13 -24.60
CA ASP A 67 1.46 10.24 -23.66
C ASP A 67 2.79 10.32 -24.42
N ALA A 68 3.60 11.32 -24.12
CA ALA A 68 4.83 11.60 -24.85
C ALA A 68 5.92 10.53 -24.73
N LEU A 69 5.91 9.76 -23.63
CA LEU A 69 6.90 8.71 -23.36
C LEU A 69 6.53 7.39 -24.01
N THR A 70 5.26 7.02 -23.90
CA THR A 70 4.78 5.68 -24.26
C THR A 70 4.01 5.63 -25.58
N GLY A 71 3.54 6.78 -26.08
CA GLY A 71 2.81 6.88 -27.35
C GLY A 71 1.36 6.39 -27.35
N ILE A 72 0.88 5.76 -26.25
CA ILE A 72 -0.53 5.38 -26.09
C ILE A 72 -1.39 6.60 -25.69
N ALA A 73 -2.70 6.44 -25.58
CA ALA A 73 -3.57 7.55 -25.18
C ALA A 73 -3.13 8.14 -23.83
N ASN A 74 -3.25 9.48 -23.71
CA ASN A 74 -3.09 10.13 -22.42
C ASN A 74 -4.42 10.11 -21.64
N ARG A 75 -4.40 10.55 -20.38
CA ARG A 75 -5.58 10.60 -19.48
C ARG A 75 -6.78 11.29 -20.12
N ARG A 76 -6.57 12.40 -20.81
CA ARG A 76 -7.64 13.18 -21.43
C ARG A 76 -8.32 12.44 -22.58
N SER A 77 -7.52 11.95 -23.53
CA SER A 77 -8.03 11.18 -24.67
C SER A 77 -8.69 9.88 -24.23
N PHE A 78 -8.18 9.25 -23.17
CA PHE A 78 -8.80 8.05 -22.59
C PHE A 78 -10.19 8.36 -22.04
N ALA A 79 -10.35 9.42 -21.27
CA ALA A 79 -11.66 9.82 -20.72
C ALA A 79 -12.68 10.11 -21.83
N GLU A 80 -12.32 10.93 -22.82
CA GLU A 80 -13.19 11.28 -23.96
C GLU A 80 -13.67 10.03 -24.72
N LYS A 81 -12.75 9.13 -25.06
CA LYS A 81 -13.09 7.88 -25.78
C LYS A 81 -13.86 6.88 -24.90
N SER A 82 -13.59 6.86 -23.60
CA SER A 82 -14.31 5.99 -22.67
C SER A 82 -15.78 6.36 -22.57
N GLU A 83 -16.11 7.65 -22.52
CA GLU A 83 -17.49 8.11 -22.52
C GLU A 83 -18.21 7.70 -23.81
N GLU A 84 -17.55 7.85 -24.98
CA GLU A 84 -18.11 7.41 -26.27
C GLU A 84 -18.38 5.90 -26.29
N MET A 85 -17.43 5.09 -25.78
CA MET A 85 -17.57 3.64 -25.74
C MET A 85 -18.67 3.19 -24.77
N ILE A 86 -18.77 3.81 -23.59
CA ILE A 86 -19.84 3.54 -22.61
C ILE A 86 -21.20 3.90 -23.20
N ALA A 87 -21.32 5.05 -23.85
CA ALA A 87 -22.56 5.45 -24.50
C ALA A 87 -22.97 4.54 -25.67
N ALA A 88 -21.99 4.06 -26.43
CA ALA A 88 -22.22 3.10 -27.50
C ALA A 88 -22.68 1.73 -26.96
N ALA A 89 -22.04 1.24 -25.90
CA ALA A 89 -22.39 -0.02 -25.23
C ALA A 89 -23.81 0.02 -24.66
N ALA A 90 -24.20 1.13 -24.03
CA ALA A 90 -25.55 1.32 -23.50
C ALA A 90 -26.64 1.23 -24.60
N LYS A 91 -26.33 1.63 -25.84
CA LYS A 91 -27.27 1.56 -26.97
C LYS A 91 -27.34 0.15 -27.59
N SER A 92 -26.22 -0.58 -27.60
CA SER A 92 -26.12 -1.91 -28.22
C SER A 92 -26.42 -3.06 -27.25
N GLY A 93 -26.54 -2.78 -25.93
CA GLY A 93 -26.63 -3.80 -24.90
C GLY A 93 -25.31 -4.52 -24.63
N ALA A 94 -24.17 -3.96 -25.07
CA ALA A 94 -22.85 -4.49 -24.81
C ALA A 94 -22.33 -4.09 -23.41
N THR A 95 -21.20 -4.66 -23.00
CA THR A 95 -20.51 -4.38 -21.75
C THR A 95 -19.19 -3.67 -22.04
N VAL A 96 -18.85 -2.70 -21.21
CA VAL A 96 -17.52 -2.09 -21.19
C VAL A 96 -16.85 -2.41 -19.87
N SER A 97 -15.67 -3.03 -19.92
CA SER A 97 -14.85 -3.31 -18.74
C SER A 97 -13.67 -2.36 -18.70
N MET A 98 -13.49 -1.68 -17.57
CA MET A 98 -12.35 -0.83 -17.27
C MET A 98 -11.38 -1.57 -16.35
N LEU A 99 -10.10 -1.58 -16.74
CA LEU A 99 -8.99 -2.07 -15.93
C LEU A 99 -8.12 -0.86 -15.58
N VAL A 100 -7.91 -0.61 -14.28
CA VAL A 100 -6.90 0.33 -13.78
C VAL A 100 -5.71 -0.50 -13.28
N ILE A 101 -4.52 -0.15 -13.74
CA ILE A 101 -3.28 -0.91 -13.55
C ILE A 101 -2.24 0.02 -12.92
N ASP A 102 -1.67 -0.39 -11.81
CA ASP A 102 -0.59 0.33 -11.12
C ASP A 102 0.63 -0.59 -10.98
N LEU A 103 1.83 -0.07 -11.28
CA LEU A 103 3.06 -0.83 -11.18
C LEU A 103 3.56 -0.87 -9.74
N ASP A 104 3.60 -2.05 -9.17
CA ASP A 104 3.99 -2.25 -7.77
C ASP A 104 5.46 -1.83 -7.55
N ARG A 105 5.68 -0.93 -6.59
CA ARG A 105 7.02 -0.50 -6.17
C ARG A 105 7.88 0.05 -7.33
N PHE A 106 7.28 0.80 -8.26
CA PHE A 106 8.03 1.41 -9.38
C PHE A 106 9.02 2.48 -8.91
N LYS A 107 8.71 3.24 -7.85
CA LYS A 107 9.62 4.24 -7.28
C LYS A 107 11.00 3.67 -6.93
N PRO A 108 11.15 2.54 -6.22
CA PRO A 108 12.44 1.87 -6.01
C PRO A 108 13.23 1.57 -7.29
N VAL A 109 12.56 1.28 -8.41
CA VAL A 109 13.24 1.09 -9.71
C VAL A 109 13.92 2.39 -10.17
N ASN A 110 13.21 3.52 -10.06
CA ASN A 110 13.77 4.83 -10.36
C ASN A 110 14.92 5.20 -9.40
N ASP A 111 14.74 4.97 -8.11
CA ASP A 111 15.74 5.31 -7.08
C ASP A 111 17.03 4.49 -7.24
N LEU A 112 16.92 3.22 -7.63
CA LEU A 112 18.06 2.31 -7.77
C LEU A 112 18.78 2.42 -9.14
N TYR A 113 18.00 2.57 -10.23
CA TYR A 113 18.53 2.48 -11.60
C TYR A 113 18.50 3.81 -12.36
N GLY A 114 17.85 4.84 -11.80
CA GLY A 114 17.69 6.16 -12.42
C GLY A 114 16.49 6.25 -13.37
N HIS A 115 15.98 7.47 -13.55
CA HIS A 115 14.77 7.75 -14.35
C HIS A 115 14.84 7.27 -15.80
N ALA A 116 16.05 7.30 -16.43
CA ALA A 116 16.19 6.84 -17.82
C ALA A 116 15.90 5.34 -17.99
N ILE A 117 16.21 4.52 -16.98
CA ILE A 117 15.87 3.09 -16.97
C ILE A 117 14.39 2.92 -16.60
N GLY A 118 13.87 3.72 -15.68
CA GLY A 118 12.45 3.75 -15.38
C GLY A 118 11.59 4.06 -16.61
N ASP A 119 11.97 5.06 -17.41
CA ASP A 119 11.30 5.42 -18.66
C ASP A 119 11.28 4.26 -19.67
N LYS A 120 12.43 3.59 -19.86
CA LYS A 120 12.50 2.39 -20.71
C LYS A 120 11.64 1.24 -20.16
N THR A 121 11.59 1.08 -18.84
CA THR A 121 10.71 0.09 -18.18
C THR A 121 9.25 0.37 -18.48
N LEU A 122 8.81 1.63 -18.39
CA LEU A 122 7.45 2.05 -18.74
C LEU A 122 7.10 1.78 -20.21
N GLN A 123 8.05 1.99 -21.12
CA GLN A 123 7.87 1.67 -22.55
C GLN A 123 7.69 0.16 -22.77
N VAL A 124 8.53 -0.68 -22.15
CA VAL A 124 8.39 -2.14 -22.23
C VAL A 124 7.06 -2.61 -21.64
N VAL A 125 6.64 -2.05 -20.50
CA VAL A 125 5.34 -2.37 -19.89
C VAL A 125 4.20 -1.97 -20.83
N THR A 126 4.29 -0.81 -21.47
CA THR A 126 3.30 -0.37 -22.48
C THR A 126 3.17 -1.38 -23.62
N ASP A 127 4.29 -1.85 -24.17
CA ASP A 127 4.29 -2.85 -25.23
C ASP A 127 3.70 -4.19 -24.75
N ARG A 128 4.00 -4.57 -23.50
CA ARG A 128 3.42 -5.78 -22.89
C ARG A 128 1.90 -5.68 -22.72
N ILE A 129 1.39 -4.56 -22.26
CA ILE A 129 -0.05 -4.32 -22.12
C ILE A 129 -0.71 -4.33 -23.50
N THR A 130 -0.24 -3.49 -24.41
CA THR A 130 -0.87 -3.33 -25.74
C THR A 130 -0.84 -4.60 -26.57
N SER A 131 0.21 -5.44 -26.44
CA SER A 131 0.29 -6.75 -27.12
C SER A 131 -0.78 -7.76 -26.69
N ARG A 132 -1.50 -7.49 -25.60
CA ARG A 132 -2.59 -8.35 -25.09
C ARG A 132 -3.97 -7.86 -25.46
N LEU A 133 -4.07 -6.71 -26.11
CA LEU A 133 -5.30 -6.01 -26.46
C LEU A 133 -5.63 -6.19 -27.93
N ARG A 134 -6.91 -6.06 -28.27
CA ARG A 134 -7.42 -6.03 -29.63
C ARG A 134 -7.40 -4.58 -30.15
N ALA A 135 -7.54 -4.42 -31.47
CA ALA A 135 -7.64 -3.09 -32.09
C ALA A 135 -8.86 -2.28 -31.62
N SER A 136 -9.90 -2.95 -31.11
CA SER A 136 -11.10 -2.34 -30.52
C SER A 136 -10.91 -1.86 -29.09
N ASP A 137 -9.87 -2.35 -28.42
CA ASP A 137 -9.60 -2.04 -27.02
C ASP A 137 -8.77 -0.76 -26.94
N LEU A 138 -8.93 -0.03 -25.86
CA LEU A 138 -8.22 1.23 -25.64
C LEU A 138 -7.24 1.07 -24.47
N ALA A 139 -5.98 1.46 -24.68
CA ALA A 139 -4.99 1.58 -23.61
C ALA A 139 -4.52 3.01 -23.44
N ALA A 140 -4.30 3.41 -22.20
CA ALA A 140 -3.79 4.72 -21.85
C ALA A 140 -2.80 4.68 -20.69
N ARG A 141 -1.95 5.70 -20.61
CA ARG A 141 -1.18 6.00 -19.40
C ARG A 141 -1.82 7.21 -18.72
N THR A 142 -2.33 7.01 -17.51
CA THR A 142 -3.11 8.01 -16.77
C THR A 142 -2.29 8.84 -15.80
N GLY A 143 -1.12 8.34 -15.41
CA GLY A 143 -0.21 8.99 -14.46
C GLY A 143 1.19 8.37 -14.52
N GLY A 144 2.04 8.65 -13.56
CA GLY A 144 3.44 8.20 -13.52
C GLY A 144 3.66 6.71 -13.84
N ASP A 145 3.17 5.83 -13.01
CA ASP A 145 3.22 4.37 -13.11
C ASP A 145 1.84 3.72 -13.28
N GLU A 146 0.82 4.56 -13.57
CA GLU A 146 -0.55 4.13 -13.75
C GLU A 146 -0.94 4.00 -15.22
N PHE A 147 -1.61 2.91 -15.55
CA PHE A 147 -2.19 2.62 -16.86
C PHE A 147 -3.68 2.30 -16.72
N ALA A 148 -4.41 2.54 -17.80
CA ALA A 148 -5.82 2.15 -17.89
C ALA A 148 -6.09 1.43 -19.21
N VAL A 149 -6.99 0.44 -19.16
CA VAL A 149 -7.44 -0.30 -20.32
C VAL A 149 -8.97 -0.32 -20.33
N LEU A 150 -9.56 -0.12 -21.50
CA LEU A 150 -10.98 -0.24 -21.71
C LEU A 150 -11.24 -1.35 -22.74
N LEU A 151 -12.07 -2.31 -22.36
CA LEU A 151 -12.46 -3.45 -23.20
C LEU A 151 -13.93 -3.32 -23.57
N TYR A 152 -14.25 -3.45 -24.86
CA TYR A 152 -15.61 -3.51 -25.36
C TYR A 152 -15.95 -4.96 -25.73
N HIS A 153 -17.03 -5.52 -25.15
CA HIS A 153 -17.43 -6.91 -25.40
C HIS A 153 -18.93 -7.13 -25.26
N ASP A 154 -19.41 -8.26 -25.79
CA ASP A 154 -20.82 -8.63 -25.74
C ASP A 154 -21.26 -8.90 -24.28
N ALA A 155 -22.52 -8.61 -23.99
CA ALA A 155 -23.14 -8.94 -22.72
C ALA A 155 -23.16 -10.48 -22.53
N GLY A 156 -22.56 -10.96 -21.44
CA GLY A 156 -22.44 -12.39 -21.14
C GLY A 156 -21.00 -12.95 -21.27
N ASP A 157 -20.04 -12.17 -21.76
CA ASP A 157 -18.62 -12.53 -21.71
C ASP A 157 -17.98 -11.93 -20.43
N ASP A 158 -18.59 -12.25 -19.28
CA ASP A 158 -18.21 -11.67 -17.97
C ASP A 158 -16.77 -12.05 -17.56
N GLY A 159 -16.19 -13.10 -18.13
CA GLY A 159 -14.82 -13.54 -17.82
C GLY A 159 -13.72 -12.87 -18.64
N LEU A 160 -14.06 -12.09 -19.70
CA LEU A 160 -13.05 -11.52 -20.60
C LEU A 160 -12.10 -10.55 -19.87
N ALA A 161 -12.64 -9.67 -19.03
CA ALA A 161 -11.82 -8.69 -18.30
C ALA A 161 -10.82 -9.35 -17.37
N GLU A 162 -11.25 -10.37 -16.63
CA GLU A 162 -10.38 -11.16 -15.75
C GLU A 162 -9.32 -11.95 -16.54
N PHE A 163 -9.72 -12.53 -17.67
CA PHE A 163 -8.79 -13.24 -18.53
C PHE A 163 -7.69 -12.32 -19.06
N ILE A 164 -8.06 -11.12 -19.54
CA ILE A 164 -7.10 -10.12 -20.01
C ILE A 164 -6.22 -9.62 -18.85
N ALA A 165 -6.79 -9.33 -17.67
CA ALA A 165 -6.03 -8.94 -16.48
C ALA A 165 -4.97 -9.98 -16.09
N ARG A 166 -5.33 -11.26 -16.03
CA ARG A 166 -4.36 -12.36 -15.76
C ARG A 166 -3.25 -12.43 -16.80
N ARG A 167 -3.56 -12.20 -18.07
CA ARG A 167 -2.55 -12.17 -19.14
C ARG A 167 -1.61 -10.98 -19.02
N ILE A 168 -2.13 -9.82 -18.67
CA ILE A 168 -1.34 -8.61 -18.43
C ILE A 168 -0.42 -8.82 -17.23
N LEU A 169 -0.94 -9.26 -16.08
CA LEU A 169 -0.15 -9.58 -14.88
C LEU A 169 1.02 -10.51 -15.22
N LYS A 170 0.72 -11.65 -15.82
CA LYS A 170 1.74 -12.63 -16.20
C LYS A 170 2.81 -12.04 -17.11
N THR A 171 2.42 -11.17 -18.04
CA THR A 171 3.38 -10.61 -19.01
C THR A 171 4.21 -9.48 -18.36
N ILE A 172 3.62 -8.67 -17.48
CA ILE A 172 4.34 -7.61 -16.76
C ILE A 172 5.39 -8.23 -15.82
N SER A 173 5.06 -9.31 -15.11
CA SER A 173 5.98 -9.96 -14.16
C SER A 173 7.15 -10.70 -14.79
N GLU A 174 7.17 -10.88 -16.12
CA GLU A 174 8.35 -11.42 -16.82
C GLU A 174 9.56 -10.47 -16.66
N PRO A 175 10.77 -10.97 -16.41
CA PRO A 175 11.95 -10.12 -16.25
C PRO A 175 12.17 -9.18 -17.45
N ILE A 176 12.50 -7.92 -17.17
CA ILE A 176 12.83 -6.88 -18.17
C ILE A 176 14.33 -6.70 -18.20
N TRP A 177 14.93 -6.86 -19.37
CA TRP A 177 16.39 -6.66 -19.53
C TRP A 177 16.65 -5.33 -20.23
N ILE A 178 17.27 -4.37 -19.52
CA ILE A 178 17.62 -3.05 -20.05
C ILE A 178 19.10 -2.79 -19.75
N ASP A 179 19.88 -2.54 -20.78
CA ASP A 179 21.31 -2.22 -20.69
C ASP A 179 22.11 -3.22 -19.81
N GLY A 180 21.78 -4.53 -19.93
CA GLY A 180 22.41 -5.62 -19.16
C GLY A 180 21.92 -5.77 -17.72
N LYS A 181 20.94 -4.99 -17.27
CA LYS A 181 20.32 -5.07 -15.94
C LYS A 181 18.99 -5.79 -16.02
N GLY A 182 18.77 -6.74 -15.14
CA GLY A 182 17.48 -7.43 -14.97
C GLY A 182 16.60 -6.68 -14.00
N ILE A 183 15.41 -6.27 -14.43
CA ILE A 183 14.42 -5.56 -13.63
C ILE A 183 13.21 -6.49 -13.46
N SER A 184 12.81 -6.73 -12.22
CA SER A 184 11.56 -7.44 -11.88
C SER A 184 10.57 -6.44 -11.36
N ILE A 185 9.38 -6.39 -11.97
CA ILE A 185 8.29 -5.52 -11.57
C ILE A 185 6.98 -6.32 -11.67
N SER A 186 6.06 -6.04 -10.77
CA SER A 186 4.69 -6.58 -10.81
C SER A 186 3.68 -5.46 -10.96
N SER A 187 2.40 -5.80 -11.01
CA SER A 187 1.34 -4.81 -11.06
C SER A 187 0.12 -5.25 -10.26
N SER A 188 -0.66 -4.28 -9.81
CA SER A 188 -1.97 -4.48 -9.19
C SER A 188 -3.04 -3.96 -10.14
N ILE A 189 -4.08 -4.76 -10.40
CA ILE A 189 -5.12 -4.44 -11.38
C ILE A 189 -6.49 -4.40 -10.69
N GLY A 190 -7.26 -3.33 -10.91
CA GLY A 190 -8.66 -3.23 -10.53
C GLY A 190 -9.58 -3.26 -11.73
N ILE A 191 -10.68 -3.98 -11.65
CA ILE A 191 -11.64 -4.18 -12.73
C ILE A 191 -13.02 -3.67 -12.31
N ALA A 192 -13.64 -2.83 -13.15
CA ALA A 192 -15.04 -2.44 -13.02
C ALA A 192 -15.75 -2.54 -14.38
N GLN A 193 -17.07 -2.74 -14.38
CA GLN A 193 -17.87 -2.99 -15.59
C GLN A 193 -19.06 -2.03 -15.67
N SER A 194 -19.32 -1.54 -16.88
CA SER A 194 -20.54 -0.80 -17.24
C SER A 194 -21.43 -1.72 -18.08
N PRO A 195 -22.76 -1.77 -17.84
CA PRO A 195 -23.55 -0.95 -16.91
C PRO A 195 -23.62 -1.54 -15.47
N ARG A 196 -23.04 -2.70 -15.20
CA ARG A 196 -23.21 -3.45 -13.95
C ARG A 196 -22.81 -2.64 -12.71
N HIS A 197 -21.69 -1.91 -12.79
CA HIS A 197 -21.15 -1.18 -11.64
C HIS A 197 -21.37 0.33 -11.78
N ALA A 198 -21.25 0.89 -13.00
CA ALA A 198 -21.41 2.32 -13.26
C ALA A 198 -21.86 2.56 -14.70
N CYS A 199 -22.45 3.76 -14.94
CA CYS A 199 -22.87 4.18 -16.26
C CYS A 199 -22.13 5.43 -16.77
N THR A 200 -21.22 6.00 -15.98
CA THR A 200 -20.37 7.14 -16.34
C THR A 200 -18.90 6.76 -16.27
N PHE A 201 -18.04 7.48 -16.98
CA PHE A 201 -16.60 7.25 -16.94
C PHE A 201 -16.02 7.51 -15.55
N GLU A 202 -16.42 8.61 -14.90
CA GLU A 202 -15.94 9.00 -13.59
C GLU A 202 -16.23 7.92 -12.55
N ASP A 203 -17.46 7.43 -12.46
CA ASP A 203 -17.86 6.40 -11.52
C ASP A 203 -17.18 5.06 -11.82
N LEU A 204 -17.06 4.72 -13.12
CA LEU A 204 -16.43 3.47 -13.54
C LEU A 204 -14.94 3.46 -13.20
N SER A 205 -14.27 4.59 -13.44
CA SER A 205 -12.86 4.78 -13.12
C SER A 205 -12.63 4.73 -11.61
N ALA A 206 -13.45 5.42 -10.82
CA ALA A 206 -13.36 5.39 -9.36
C ALA A 206 -13.54 3.97 -8.80
N LYS A 207 -14.50 3.21 -9.32
CA LYS A 207 -14.75 1.83 -8.90
C LYS A 207 -13.63 0.87 -9.31
N ALA A 208 -13.05 1.04 -10.50
CA ALA A 208 -11.88 0.27 -10.91
C ALA A 208 -10.65 0.61 -10.04
N ASP A 209 -10.46 1.88 -9.64
CA ASP A 209 -9.39 2.28 -8.73
C ASP A 209 -9.56 1.66 -7.34
N LEU A 210 -10.78 1.66 -6.77
CA LEU A 210 -11.07 0.99 -5.51
C LEU A 210 -10.72 -0.52 -5.56
N ALA A 211 -11.05 -1.18 -6.65
CA ALA A 211 -10.70 -2.58 -6.86
C ALA A 211 -9.17 -2.77 -6.96
N MET A 212 -8.45 -1.86 -7.64
CA MET A 212 -6.99 -1.89 -7.72
C MET A 212 -6.34 -1.71 -6.33
N GLN A 213 -6.84 -0.79 -5.51
CA GLN A 213 -6.38 -0.62 -4.13
C GLN A 213 -6.59 -1.89 -3.29
N ARG A 214 -7.72 -2.60 -3.50
CA ARG A 214 -7.94 -3.93 -2.88
C ARG A 214 -6.90 -4.95 -3.34
N ALA A 215 -6.56 -4.99 -4.63
CA ALA A 215 -5.50 -5.87 -5.13
C ALA A 215 -4.15 -5.59 -4.45
N LYS A 216 -3.79 -4.31 -4.24
CA LYS A 216 -2.58 -3.93 -3.47
C LYS A 216 -2.58 -4.46 -2.04
N LYS A 217 -3.74 -4.42 -1.35
CA LYS A 217 -3.90 -4.94 0.02
C LYS A 217 -3.87 -6.48 0.09
N LEU A 218 -4.31 -7.17 -0.96
CA LEU A 218 -4.28 -8.65 -1.07
C LEU A 218 -2.87 -9.23 -1.33
N GLY A 219 -1.83 -8.39 -1.33
CA GLY A 219 -0.43 -8.83 -1.47
C GLY A 219 0.23 -8.38 -2.76
N ARG A 220 -0.41 -7.56 -3.58
CA ARG A 220 0.06 -7.12 -4.91
C ARG A 220 0.16 -8.26 -5.91
N ASP A 221 0.72 -7.99 -7.12
CA ASP A 221 0.86 -8.96 -8.23
C ASP A 221 -0.44 -9.76 -8.50
N THR A 222 -1.56 -9.07 -8.45
CA THR A 222 -2.90 -9.67 -8.56
C THR A 222 -3.91 -8.69 -9.12
N TYR A 223 -5.13 -9.19 -9.39
CA TYR A 223 -6.25 -8.34 -9.75
C TYR A 223 -7.39 -8.49 -8.75
N SER A 224 -8.27 -7.50 -8.70
CA SER A 224 -9.53 -7.55 -7.99
C SER A 224 -10.64 -6.99 -8.87
N CYS A 225 -11.81 -7.63 -8.82
CA CYS A 225 -13.02 -7.08 -9.44
C CYS A 225 -13.75 -6.21 -8.41
N TYR A 226 -14.30 -5.09 -8.85
CA TYR A 226 -15.19 -4.29 -8.03
C TYR A 226 -16.45 -5.11 -7.70
N ASP A 227 -16.85 -5.08 -6.44
CA ASP A 227 -18.16 -5.49 -5.96
C ASP A 227 -18.72 -4.40 -5.04
N ASN A 228 -20.00 -4.43 -4.72
CA ASN A 228 -20.62 -3.41 -3.88
C ASN A 228 -20.04 -3.41 -2.46
N ASP A 229 -19.53 -4.56 -1.98
CA ASP A 229 -18.91 -4.67 -0.66
C ASP A 229 -17.63 -3.81 -0.56
N ILE A 230 -16.87 -3.66 -1.68
CA ILE A 230 -15.70 -2.77 -1.72
C ILE A 230 -16.09 -1.32 -1.49
N GLY A 231 -17.18 -0.87 -2.14
CA GLY A 231 -17.68 0.49 -1.97
C GLY A 231 -18.12 0.78 -0.52
N GLU A 232 -18.84 -0.15 0.08
CA GLU A 232 -19.29 -0.06 1.47
C GLU A 232 -18.12 -0.05 2.46
N VAL A 233 -17.12 -0.92 2.26
CA VAL A 233 -15.91 -0.95 3.09
C VAL A 233 -15.12 0.36 2.99
N GLN A 234 -15.03 0.97 1.81
CA GLN A 234 -14.32 2.25 1.66
C GLN A 234 -15.09 3.42 2.30
N GLU A 235 -16.40 3.48 2.15
CA GLU A 235 -17.21 4.52 2.82
C GLU A 235 -17.15 4.35 4.33
N GLN A 236 -17.24 3.11 4.83
CA GLN A 236 -17.02 2.82 6.25
C GLN A 236 -15.64 3.28 6.73
N ARG A 237 -14.58 3.01 5.95
CA ARG A 237 -13.23 3.46 6.29
C ARG A 237 -13.17 4.98 6.38
N ARG A 238 -13.73 5.69 5.38
CA ARG A 238 -13.74 7.15 5.33
C ARG A 238 -14.48 7.77 6.52
N GLU A 239 -15.63 7.20 6.90
CA GLU A 239 -16.37 7.64 8.08
C GLU A 239 -15.55 7.45 9.36
N LEU A 240 -14.86 6.30 9.50
CA LEU A 240 -13.98 6.05 10.64
C LEU A 240 -12.77 6.99 10.65
N GLU A 241 -12.19 7.31 9.50
CA GLU A 241 -11.10 8.29 9.36
C GLU A 241 -11.52 9.68 9.88
N VAL A 242 -12.70 10.14 9.47
CA VAL A 242 -13.25 11.45 9.90
C VAL A 242 -13.53 11.46 11.40
N GLY A 243 -14.13 10.39 11.95
CA GLY A 243 -14.51 10.31 13.37
C GLY A 243 -13.38 9.92 14.33
N MET A 244 -12.21 9.47 13.85
CA MET A 244 -11.17 8.87 14.66
C MET A 244 -10.65 9.79 15.77
N ARG A 245 -10.38 11.05 15.47
CA ARG A 245 -9.86 12.03 16.44
C ARG A 245 -10.85 12.25 17.58
N ASP A 246 -12.11 12.48 17.24
CA ASP A 246 -13.18 12.73 18.20
C ASP A 246 -13.41 11.49 19.08
N ALA A 247 -13.33 10.29 18.48
CA ALA A 247 -13.47 9.02 19.19
C ALA A 247 -12.35 8.79 20.23
N ILE A 248 -11.10 9.17 19.92
CA ILE A 248 -9.98 9.10 20.86
C ILE A 248 -10.21 10.10 22.02
N GLU A 249 -10.58 11.34 21.71
CA GLU A 249 -10.84 12.38 22.71
C GLU A 249 -12.05 12.05 23.62
N ALA A 250 -13.11 11.50 23.02
CA ALA A 250 -14.30 11.05 23.75
C ALA A 250 -14.11 9.73 24.53
N ARG A 251 -12.93 9.11 24.44
CA ARG A 251 -12.62 7.80 25.02
C ARG A 251 -13.59 6.69 24.57
N GLU A 252 -14.03 6.74 23.31
CA GLU A 252 -14.80 5.65 22.70
C GLU A 252 -13.93 4.43 22.39
N ILE A 253 -12.61 4.67 22.14
CA ILE A 253 -11.62 3.61 21.99
C ILE A 253 -11.10 3.28 23.38
N VAL A 254 -11.42 2.08 23.82
CA VAL A 254 -11.19 1.63 25.21
C VAL A 254 -10.24 0.42 25.25
N PRO A 255 -9.41 0.30 26.29
CA PRO A 255 -8.58 -0.88 26.50
C PRO A 255 -9.42 -2.07 26.97
N PHE A 256 -9.28 -3.20 26.30
CA PHE A 256 -9.60 -4.52 26.80
C PHE A 256 -8.30 -5.19 27.23
N LEU A 257 -8.37 -6.03 28.22
CA LEU A 257 -7.20 -6.62 28.86
C LEU A 257 -7.23 -8.14 28.74
N GLN A 258 -6.20 -8.70 28.09
CA GLN A 258 -6.06 -10.15 27.95
C GLN A 258 -5.03 -10.67 28.97
N PRO A 259 -5.37 -11.70 29.80
CA PRO A 259 -4.47 -12.16 30.84
C PRO A 259 -3.26 -12.90 30.28
N LEU A 260 -2.10 -12.63 30.88
CA LEU A 260 -0.83 -13.31 30.69
C LEU A 260 -0.54 -14.17 31.94
N VAL A 261 -0.26 -15.45 31.76
CA VAL A 261 -0.06 -16.38 32.86
C VAL A 261 1.31 -17.05 32.81
N SER A 262 1.84 -17.40 33.98
CA SER A 262 3.02 -18.19 34.11
C SER A 262 2.71 -19.67 33.83
N LEU A 263 3.48 -20.31 32.96
CA LEU A 263 3.36 -21.75 32.70
C LEU A 263 3.94 -22.59 33.82
N ARG A 264 4.77 -22.01 34.69
CA ARG A 264 5.41 -22.70 35.80
C ARG A 264 4.42 -23.07 36.91
N ASP A 265 3.52 -22.16 37.26
CA ASP A 265 2.61 -22.30 38.40
C ASP A 265 1.18 -21.87 38.14
N GLY A 266 0.87 -21.44 36.91
CA GLY A 266 -0.44 -20.97 36.51
C GLY A 266 -0.83 -19.61 37.10
N SER A 267 0.13 -18.84 37.66
CA SER A 267 -0.14 -17.56 38.29
C SER A 267 -0.39 -16.46 37.21
N LEU A 268 -1.27 -15.54 37.51
CA LEU A 268 -1.49 -14.35 36.68
C LEU A 268 -0.30 -13.40 36.83
N LEU A 269 0.37 -13.06 35.73
CA LEU A 269 1.53 -12.16 35.68
C LEU A 269 1.14 -10.74 35.31
N GLY A 270 0.15 -10.57 34.45
CA GLY A 270 -0.24 -9.30 33.93
C GLY A 270 -1.32 -9.40 32.85
N PHE A 271 -1.43 -8.33 32.07
CA PHE A 271 -2.41 -8.24 31.01
C PHE A 271 -1.82 -7.47 29.81
N GLU A 272 -2.21 -7.86 28.61
CA GLU A 272 -1.97 -7.11 27.39
C GLU A 272 -3.17 -6.20 27.08
N ILE A 273 -2.89 -4.95 26.70
CA ILE A 273 -3.89 -3.98 26.23
C ILE A 273 -4.22 -4.27 24.77
N LEU A 274 -5.48 -4.56 24.53
CA LEU A 274 -6.04 -4.73 23.19
C LEU A 274 -7.12 -3.68 22.98
N ALA A 275 -6.87 -2.71 22.11
CA ALA A 275 -7.80 -1.62 21.83
C ALA A 275 -9.14 -2.16 21.26
N ARG A 276 -10.25 -1.56 21.66
CA ARG A 276 -11.59 -1.84 21.14
C ARG A 276 -12.33 -0.53 20.95
N TRP A 277 -12.91 -0.29 19.77
CA TRP A 277 -13.69 0.91 19.52
C TRP A 277 -15.18 0.65 19.74
N ARG A 278 -15.74 1.30 20.78
CA ARG A 278 -17.17 1.27 21.08
C ARG A 278 -17.86 2.39 20.31
N HIS A 279 -18.09 2.17 19.02
CA HIS A 279 -18.69 3.19 18.16
C HIS A 279 -20.20 3.36 18.51
N PRO A 280 -20.70 4.62 18.71
CA PRO A 280 -22.08 4.86 19.16
C PRO A 280 -23.17 4.26 18.29
N GLN A 281 -22.92 4.21 16.96
CA GLN A 281 -23.92 3.73 15.99
C GLN A 281 -23.62 2.33 15.44
N ARG A 282 -22.35 1.89 15.45
CA ARG A 282 -21.89 0.63 14.83
C ARG A 282 -21.58 -0.47 15.83
N GLY A 283 -21.65 -0.16 17.13
CA GLY A 283 -21.27 -1.10 18.18
C GLY A 283 -19.76 -1.30 18.26
N MET A 284 -19.30 -2.52 18.45
CA MET A 284 -17.88 -2.83 18.63
C MET A 284 -17.18 -2.99 17.27
N ILE A 285 -16.22 -2.12 16.99
CA ILE A 285 -15.39 -2.17 15.77
C ILE A 285 -14.09 -2.90 16.07
N SER A 286 -13.68 -3.82 15.16
CA SER A 286 -12.46 -4.61 15.28
C SER A 286 -11.21 -3.75 15.17
N PRO A 287 -10.14 -4.06 15.93
CA PRO A 287 -8.83 -3.41 15.82
C PRO A 287 -8.26 -3.39 14.40
N ASP A 288 -8.39 -4.49 13.67
CA ASP A 288 -7.91 -4.61 12.28
C ASP A 288 -8.48 -3.53 11.35
N SER A 289 -9.69 -3.05 11.67
CA SER A 289 -10.38 -2.03 10.87
C SER A 289 -9.91 -0.61 11.17
N PHE A 290 -9.49 -0.31 12.39
CA PHE A 290 -9.20 1.07 12.78
C PHE A 290 -7.72 1.36 13.16
N ILE A 291 -6.93 0.35 13.52
CA ILE A 291 -5.50 0.56 13.82
C ILE A 291 -4.77 1.09 12.58
N SER A 292 -4.98 0.47 11.41
CA SER A 292 -4.38 0.94 10.15
C SER A 292 -4.82 2.35 9.78
N ILE A 293 -6.08 2.72 10.09
CA ILE A 293 -6.60 4.08 9.91
C ILE A 293 -5.86 5.06 10.83
N ALA A 294 -5.68 4.70 12.10
CA ALA A 294 -4.95 5.54 13.05
C ALA A 294 -3.49 5.77 12.63
N GLU A 295 -2.83 4.77 12.03
CA GLU A 295 -1.49 4.90 11.46
C GLU A 295 -1.47 5.85 10.26
N ASP A 296 -2.35 5.63 9.28
CA ASP A 296 -2.44 6.44 8.06
C ASP A 296 -2.80 7.91 8.36
N CYS A 297 -3.62 8.15 9.39
CA CYS A 297 -3.99 9.50 9.84
C CYS A 297 -2.97 10.14 10.81
N GLY A 298 -1.91 9.43 11.21
CA GLY A 298 -0.94 9.91 12.19
C GLY A 298 -1.50 10.02 13.62
N LEU A 299 -2.58 9.30 13.94
CA LEU A 299 -3.27 9.32 15.24
C LEU A 299 -2.91 8.13 16.13
N ILE A 300 -2.06 7.21 15.67
CA ILE A 300 -1.74 5.97 16.39
C ILE A 300 -1.10 6.26 17.77
N SER A 301 -0.26 7.29 17.89
CA SER A 301 0.33 7.70 19.17
C SER A 301 -0.72 8.20 20.16
N ASN A 302 -1.67 9.01 19.69
CA ASN A 302 -2.77 9.51 20.52
C ASN A 302 -3.66 8.36 21.01
N LEU A 303 -3.97 7.42 20.13
CA LEU A 303 -4.76 6.23 20.44
C LEU A 303 -4.06 5.38 21.50
N MET A 304 -2.77 5.05 21.30
CA MET A 304 -2.00 4.22 22.23
C MET A 304 -1.91 4.90 23.60
N LEU A 305 -1.55 6.19 23.65
CA LEU A 305 -1.43 6.92 24.92
C LEU A 305 -2.78 7.02 25.65
N SER A 306 -3.90 7.24 24.95
CA SER A 306 -5.24 7.24 25.54
C SER A 306 -5.59 5.88 26.16
N ASN A 307 -5.34 4.78 25.46
CA ASN A 307 -5.59 3.42 25.97
C ASN A 307 -4.67 3.08 27.14
N LEU A 308 -3.39 3.43 27.04
CA LEU A 308 -2.41 3.24 28.11
C LEU A 308 -2.83 4.00 29.37
N GLN A 309 -3.24 5.26 29.22
CA GLN A 309 -3.69 6.07 30.36
C GLN A 309 -4.92 5.44 31.01
N GLN A 310 -5.95 5.03 30.26
CA GLN A 310 -7.15 4.39 30.79
C GLN A 310 -6.85 3.09 31.55
N ALA A 311 -5.97 2.25 30.99
CA ALA A 311 -5.54 1.01 31.61
C ALA A 311 -4.74 1.26 32.89
N CYS A 312 -3.77 2.17 32.87
CA CYS A 312 -2.94 2.53 34.03
C CYS A 312 -3.75 3.20 35.15
N GLU A 313 -4.68 4.13 34.84
CA GLU A 313 -5.60 4.75 35.83
C GLU A 313 -6.37 3.68 36.62
N THR A 314 -6.73 2.58 35.98
CA THR A 314 -7.46 1.49 36.59
C THR A 314 -6.51 0.50 37.32
N ALA A 315 -5.44 0.07 36.65
CA ALA A 315 -4.52 -0.93 37.16
C ALA A 315 -3.60 -0.43 38.33
N ALA A 316 -3.39 0.89 38.45
CA ALA A 316 -2.67 1.47 39.57
C ALA A 316 -3.33 1.17 40.94
N ARG A 317 -4.65 0.96 40.93
CA ARG A 317 -5.45 0.67 42.13
C ARG A 317 -5.66 -0.81 42.40
N TRP A 318 -5.12 -1.69 41.54
CA TRP A 318 -5.32 -3.13 41.67
C TRP A 318 -4.43 -3.73 42.78
N PRO A 319 -4.91 -4.72 43.48
CA PRO A 319 -4.09 -5.42 44.47
C PRO A 319 -3.10 -6.35 43.76
N GLY A 320 -1.81 -6.08 43.93
CA GLY A 320 -0.70 -6.90 43.36
C GLY A 320 0.11 -6.15 42.31
N ASP A 321 1.20 -6.76 41.88
CA ASP A 321 2.19 -6.16 40.96
C ASP A 321 2.03 -6.68 39.54
N PHE A 322 0.78 -6.69 39.05
CA PHE A 322 0.48 -7.14 37.68
C PHE A 322 1.11 -6.19 36.67
N LYS A 323 1.74 -6.76 35.64
CA LYS A 323 2.26 -6.01 34.50
C LYS A 323 1.13 -5.63 33.54
N ILE A 324 1.30 -4.51 32.85
CA ILE A 324 0.45 -4.07 31.74
C ILE A 324 1.33 -3.97 30.49
N ALA A 325 1.00 -4.72 29.47
CA ALA A 325 1.69 -4.69 28.18
C ALA A 325 0.90 -3.86 27.17
N VAL A 326 1.58 -3.08 26.33
CA VAL A 326 0.98 -2.27 25.27
C VAL A 326 1.78 -2.41 23.98
N ASN A 327 1.06 -2.59 22.87
CA ASN A 327 1.62 -2.67 21.53
C ASN A 327 2.08 -1.29 21.03
N LEU A 328 3.25 -1.25 20.41
CA LEU A 328 3.86 -0.07 19.81
C LEU A 328 4.07 -0.27 18.31
N SER A 329 3.47 0.59 17.50
CA SER A 329 3.65 0.59 16.05
C SER A 329 5.06 1.05 15.65
N PRO A 330 5.65 0.54 14.55
CA PRO A 330 6.94 1.01 14.03
C PRO A 330 7.01 2.52 13.78
N ILE A 331 5.89 3.16 13.47
CA ILE A 331 5.84 4.62 13.26
C ILE A 331 6.09 5.37 14.57
N GLN A 332 5.62 4.83 15.70
CA GLN A 332 5.72 5.49 17.00
C GLN A 332 7.13 5.45 17.58
N ILE A 333 7.93 4.42 17.24
CA ILE A 333 9.33 4.34 17.70
C ILE A 333 10.19 5.47 17.14
N MET A 334 9.76 6.10 16.02
CA MET A 334 10.41 7.25 15.41
C MET A 334 10.12 8.58 16.14
N ASP A 335 9.19 8.57 17.11
CA ASP A 335 8.87 9.72 17.93
C ASP A 335 9.90 9.87 19.05
N ARG A 336 10.75 10.89 18.95
CA ARG A 336 11.80 11.19 19.93
C ARG A 336 11.26 11.53 21.33
N GLU A 337 9.98 11.90 21.42
CA GLU A 337 9.32 12.23 22.70
C GLU A 337 8.57 11.02 23.29
N LEU A 338 8.67 9.85 22.69
CA LEU A 338 7.92 8.66 23.10
C LEU A 338 8.16 8.32 24.59
N ALA A 339 9.41 8.26 25.03
CA ALA A 339 9.77 7.94 26.41
C ALA A 339 9.21 8.97 27.40
N ASP A 340 9.27 10.26 27.06
CA ASP A 340 8.72 11.33 27.89
C ASP A 340 7.18 11.27 27.97
N LYS A 341 6.50 10.95 26.88
CA LYS A 341 5.04 10.76 26.83
C LYS A 341 4.62 9.57 27.70
N VAL A 342 5.30 8.43 27.58
CA VAL A 342 5.06 7.25 28.42
C VAL A 342 5.30 7.57 29.91
N LYS A 343 6.39 8.26 30.22
CA LYS A 343 6.71 8.72 31.59
C LYS A 343 5.60 9.62 32.14
N ALA A 344 5.08 10.54 31.33
CA ALA A 344 4.00 11.44 31.75
C ALA A 344 2.72 10.66 32.09
N VAL A 345 2.38 9.60 31.33
CA VAL A 345 1.25 8.72 31.64
C VAL A 345 1.48 7.98 32.96
N CYS A 346 2.66 7.40 33.18
CA CYS A 346 2.98 6.71 34.44
C CYS A 346 2.88 7.68 35.65
N GLN A 347 3.40 8.91 35.51
CA GLN A 347 3.35 9.92 36.57
C GLN A 347 1.93 10.38 36.84
N SER A 348 1.12 10.66 35.81
CA SER A 348 -0.24 11.18 35.98
C SER A 348 -1.20 10.15 36.57
N THR A 349 -0.98 8.86 36.28
CA THR A 349 -1.81 7.74 36.75
C THR A 349 -1.33 7.14 38.07
N GLY A 350 -0.08 7.41 38.47
CA GLY A 350 0.58 6.78 39.60
C GLY A 350 0.93 5.29 39.34
N PHE A 351 0.96 4.85 38.07
CA PHE A 351 1.31 3.50 37.68
C PHE A 351 2.84 3.36 37.60
N PRO A 352 3.48 2.40 38.31
CA PRO A 352 4.92 2.23 38.28
C PRO A 352 5.42 1.82 36.88
N ALA A 353 6.44 2.50 36.36
CA ALA A 353 6.99 2.20 35.03
C ALA A 353 7.58 0.77 34.95
N GLU A 354 8.06 0.21 36.05
CA GLU A 354 8.59 -1.16 36.16
C GLU A 354 7.52 -2.24 35.92
N ARG A 355 6.25 -1.87 36.06
CA ARG A 355 5.09 -2.72 35.75
C ARG A 355 4.59 -2.56 34.33
N LEU A 356 5.15 -1.61 33.56
CA LEU A 356 4.82 -1.43 32.15
C LEU A 356 5.71 -2.31 31.27
N GLU A 357 5.11 -2.90 30.25
CA GLU A 357 5.77 -3.64 29.19
C GLU A 357 5.37 -3.04 27.84
N ILE A 358 6.35 -2.83 26.96
CA ILE A 358 6.10 -2.37 25.59
C ILE A 358 6.39 -3.51 24.63
N GLU A 359 5.42 -3.81 23.78
CA GLU A 359 5.49 -4.84 22.76
C GLU A 359 5.81 -4.23 21.41
N ILE A 360 6.84 -4.74 20.74
CA ILE A 360 7.34 -4.25 19.45
C ILE A 360 7.42 -5.41 18.45
N THR A 361 7.06 -5.17 17.20
CA THR A 361 7.21 -6.17 16.14
C THR A 361 8.59 -6.12 15.47
N GLU A 362 9.00 -7.19 14.79
CA GLU A 362 10.27 -7.23 14.04
C GLU A 362 10.42 -6.11 13.00
N ALA A 363 9.33 -5.58 12.48
CA ALA A 363 9.32 -4.51 11.48
C ALA A 363 10.02 -3.22 11.95
N ILE A 364 10.12 -3.01 13.26
CA ILE A 364 10.80 -1.86 13.86
C ILE A 364 12.28 -1.81 13.49
N PHE A 365 12.95 -2.96 13.40
CA PHE A 365 14.38 -3.03 13.09
C PHE A 365 14.73 -2.73 11.63
N ILE A 366 13.74 -2.76 10.75
CA ILE A 366 13.93 -2.53 9.30
C ILE A 366 13.86 -1.04 8.97
N SER A 367 13.12 -0.25 9.74
CA SER A 367 12.83 1.16 9.43
C SER A 367 14.03 2.09 9.70
N ASP A 368 14.51 2.15 10.94
CA ASP A 368 15.70 2.89 11.37
C ASP A 368 16.23 2.29 12.68
N SER A 369 17.24 1.45 12.55
CA SER A 369 17.83 0.70 13.67
C SER A 369 18.42 1.60 14.76
N ASP A 370 19.00 2.75 14.39
CA ASP A 370 19.66 3.62 15.36
C ASP A 370 18.64 4.38 16.21
N LEU A 371 17.59 4.93 15.59
CA LEU A 371 16.49 5.59 16.31
C LEU A 371 15.75 4.59 17.20
N ALA A 372 15.46 3.39 16.69
CA ALA A 372 14.83 2.34 17.50
C ALA A 372 15.66 1.98 18.74
N HIS A 373 16.98 1.86 18.59
CA HIS A 373 17.87 1.55 19.71
C HIS A 373 17.84 2.67 20.79
N VAL A 374 17.85 3.94 20.37
CA VAL A 374 17.75 5.07 21.31
C VAL A 374 16.42 5.03 22.06
N ALA A 375 15.29 4.95 21.36
CA ALA A 375 13.97 4.95 21.98
C ALA A 375 13.77 3.79 22.97
N ILE A 376 14.19 2.57 22.57
CA ILE A 376 14.12 1.39 23.44
C ILE A 376 15.02 1.58 24.69
N SER A 377 16.23 2.13 24.53
CA SER A 377 17.14 2.40 25.65
C SER A 377 16.56 3.43 26.62
N GLU A 378 15.92 4.48 26.13
CA GLU A 378 15.25 5.49 26.96
C GLU A 378 14.06 4.88 27.74
N LEU A 379 13.24 4.05 27.12
CA LEU A 379 12.15 3.33 27.77
C LEU A 379 12.70 2.37 28.87
N LYS A 380 13.78 1.65 28.57
CA LYS A 380 14.48 0.80 29.56
C LYS A 380 15.01 1.61 30.74
N ALA A 381 15.54 2.82 30.51
CA ALA A 381 16.02 3.70 31.57
C ALA A 381 14.90 4.16 32.51
N LEU A 382 13.63 4.17 32.06
CA LEU A 382 12.46 4.40 32.92
C LEU A 382 12.05 3.16 33.75
N GLY A 383 12.65 2.00 33.51
CA GLY A 383 12.29 0.72 34.14
C GLY A 383 11.27 -0.12 33.35
N VAL A 384 10.85 0.34 32.17
CA VAL A 384 9.90 -0.36 31.31
C VAL A 384 10.52 -1.64 30.76
N SER A 385 9.77 -2.75 30.74
CA SER A 385 10.16 -3.99 30.05
C SER A 385 9.85 -3.90 28.57
N VAL A 386 10.62 -4.57 27.71
CA VAL A 386 10.40 -4.62 26.27
C VAL A 386 10.27 -6.06 25.81
N SER A 387 9.22 -6.38 25.06
CA SER A 387 9.00 -7.68 24.44
C SER A 387 8.95 -7.57 22.92
N LEU A 388 9.47 -8.58 22.25
CA LEU A 388 9.42 -8.71 20.79
C LEU A 388 8.23 -9.58 20.40
N ASP A 389 7.32 -8.98 19.65
CA ASP A 389 6.07 -9.59 19.22
C ASP A 389 6.15 -10.19 17.81
N ASP A 390 5.24 -11.12 17.49
CA ASP A 390 5.10 -11.82 16.19
C ASP A 390 6.39 -12.50 15.70
N PHE A 391 7.25 -12.97 16.62
CA PHE A 391 8.55 -13.50 16.27
C PHE A 391 8.48 -14.77 15.43
N GLY A 392 9.21 -14.75 14.30
CA GLY A 392 9.32 -15.86 13.35
C GLY A 392 8.41 -15.74 12.13
N THR A 393 7.57 -14.70 12.04
CA THR A 393 6.71 -14.46 10.88
C THR A 393 7.39 -13.56 9.83
N GLY A 394 8.50 -12.89 10.18
CA GLY A 394 9.18 -11.89 9.37
C GLY A 394 10.65 -12.22 9.04
N PHE A 395 11.41 -11.18 8.69
CA PHE A 395 12.84 -11.26 8.38
C PHE A 395 13.69 -11.14 9.65
N SER A 396 13.69 -12.18 10.48
CA SER A 396 14.50 -12.19 11.72
C SER A 396 16.00 -12.23 11.42
N SER A 397 16.67 -11.10 11.56
CA SER A 397 18.11 -11.12 11.70
C SER A 397 18.47 -11.37 13.17
N MET A 398 19.07 -12.53 13.47
CA MET A 398 19.59 -12.87 14.82
C MET A 398 20.49 -11.76 15.40
N ARG A 399 21.03 -10.91 14.55
CA ARG A 399 21.85 -9.77 14.92
C ARG A 399 21.07 -8.78 15.79
N TYR A 400 19.82 -8.46 15.43
CA TYR A 400 19.02 -7.49 16.18
C TYR A 400 18.66 -7.98 17.58
N LEU A 401 18.39 -9.29 17.74
CA LEU A 401 18.13 -9.88 19.06
C LEU A 401 19.30 -9.74 20.03
N SER A 402 20.54 -9.69 19.52
CA SER A 402 21.73 -9.52 20.37
C SER A 402 22.10 -8.05 20.62
N GLU A 403 21.66 -7.13 19.77
CA GLU A 403 22.01 -5.70 19.85
C GLU A 403 21.00 -4.91 20.68
N PHE A 404 19.74 -5.33 20.71
CA PHE A 404 18.68 -4.61 21.43
C PHE A 404 18.41 -5.17 22.84
N PRO A 405 18.16 -4.33 23.85
CA PRO A 405 17.91 -4.77 25.22
C PRO A 405 16.46 -5.28 25.40
N ILE A 406 16.16 -6.42 24.79
CA ILE A 406 14.85 -7.07 24.81
C ILE A 406 14.79 -8.04 26.01
N ASP A 407 13.68 -8.03 26.76
CA ASP A 407 13.46 -8.87 27.92
C ASP A 407 12.72 -10.16 27.61
N LYS A 408 11.83 -10.13 26.58
CA LYS A 408 10.97 -11.25 26.26
C LYS A 408 10.78 -11.40 24.75
N VAL A 409 10.45 -12.62 24.35
CA VAL A 409 10.06 -12.95 22.97
C VAL A 409 8.69 -13.64 22.97
N LYS A 410 7.75 -13.14 22.16
CA LYS A 410 6.41 -13.70 21.99
C LYS A 410 6.41 -14.59 20.74
N ILE A 411 5.92 -15.81 20.89
CA ILE A 411 5.80 -16.81 19.82
C ILE A 411 4.42 -16.63 19.20
N ASP A 412 4.38 -16.27 17.92
CA ASP A 412 3.13 -16.00 17.22
C ASP A 412 2.17 -17.20 17.24
N ARG A 413 0.88 -16.92 17.38
CA ARG A 413 -0.20 -17.89 17.45
C ARG A 413 -0.21 -18.90 16.30
N SER A 414 0.22 -18.52 15.10
CA SER A 414 0.21 -19.40 13.92
C SER A 414 1.10 -20.61 14.09
N PHE A 415 2.19 -20.49 14.86
CA PHE A 415 3.07 -21.61 15.18
C PHE A 415 2.49 -22.51 16.27
N VAL A 416 1.80 -21.93 17.25
CA VAL A 416 1.18 -22.68 18.36
C VAL A 416 -0.05 -23.46 17.89
N MET A 417 -0.99 -22.77 17.22
CA MET A 417 -2.23 -23.38 16.70
C MET A 417 -2.00 -24.36 15.54
N GLY A 418 -1.02 -24.10 14.70
CA GLY A 418 -0.69 -24.93 13.53
C GLY A 418 0.17 -26.16 13.83
N ARG A 419 0.43 -26.47 15.11
CA ARG A 419 1.30 -27.58 15.54
C ARG A 419 0.77 -28.95 15.13
N ASP A 420 -0.52 -29.20 15.34
CA ASP A 420 -1.15 -30.51 15.10
C ASP A 420 -1.09 -30.92 13.62
N ASP A 421 -1.10 -29.94 12.72
CA ASP A 421 -1.08 -30.14 11.28
C ASP A 421 0.33 -30.08 10.66
N ASN A 422 1.32 -29.54 11.38
CA ASN A 422 2.65 -29.29 10.80
C ASN A 422 3.81 -29.44 11.81
N ARG A 423 4.51 -30.58 11.74
CA ARG A 423 5.72 -30.85 12.57
C ARG A 423 6.85 -29.80 12.40
N LYS A 424 6.81 -28.94 11.39
CA LYS A 424 7.77 -27.84 11.25
C LYS A 424 7.52 -26.75 12.30
N ASN A 425 6.25 -26.47 12.61
CA ASN A 425 5.88 -25.49 13.62
C ASN A 425 6.41 -25.87 15.00
N GLU A 426 6.32 -27.14 15.38
CA GLU A 426 6.91 -27.64 16.61
C GLU A 426 8.42 -27.34 16.70
N LYS A 427 9.17 -27.59 15.62
CA LYS A 427 10.61 -27.31 15.58
C LYS A 427 10.90 -25.80 15.64
N ILE A 428 10.06 -24.97 15.04
CA ILE A 428 10.19 -23.52 15.08
C ILE A 428 10.00 -23.03 16.52
N VAL A 429 8.91 -23.43 17.18
CA VAL A 429 8.63 -23.06 18.58
C VAL A 429 9.79 -23.46 19.49
N ASN A 430 10.29 -24.70 19.38
CA ASN A 430 11.42 -25.18 20.17
C ASN A 430 12.70 -24.37 19.90
N SER A 431 12.93 -23.98 18.65
CA SER A 431 14.09 -23.14 18.30
C SER A 431 13.97 -21.74 18.90
N ILE A 432 12.77 -21.15 18.90
CA ILE A 432 12.52 -19.83 19.48
C ILE A 432 12.71 -19.87 20.99
N ILE A 433 12.17 -20.87 21.70
CA ILE A 433 12.34 -21.03 23.15
C ILE A 433 13.82 -21.17 23.51
N SER A 434 14.54 -22.05 22.81
CA SER A 434 15.96 -22.27 23.03
C SER A 434 16.80 -21.01 22.77
N LEU A 435 16.48 -20.28 21.71
CA LEU A 435 17.14 -19.01 21.36
C LEU A 435 16.88 -17.94 22.43
N GLY A 436 15.62 -17.74 22.81
CA GLY A 436 15.24 -16.80 23.86
C GLY A 436 16.00 -17.01 25.13
N HIS A 437 16.02 -18.25 25.64
CA HIS A 437 16.76 -18.62 26.86
C HIS A 437 18.28 -18.46 26.72
N SER A 438 18.84 -18.76 25.54
CA SER A 438 20.30 -18.59 25.33
C SER A 438 20.71 -17.10 25.34
N LEU A 439 19.78 -16.21 25.04
CA LEU A 439 19.96 -14.73 25.09
C LEU A 439 19.50 -14.12 26.42
N GLY A 440 19.04 -14.92 27.38
CA GLY A 440 18.57 -14.47 28.68
C GLY A 440 17.17 -13.84 28.66
N MET A 441 16.39 -14.09 27.62
CA MET A 441 15.02 -13.60 27.45
C MET A 441 14.02 -14.64 27.98
N GLN A 442 12.86 -14.15 28.44
CA GLN A 442 11.69 -14.99 28.69
C GLN A 442 10.90 -15.24 27.42
N THR A 443 10.20 -16.36 27.37
CA THR A 443 9.39 -16.76 26.22
C THR A 443 7.91 -16.75 26.56
N ILE A 444 7.08 -16.23 25.65
CA ILE A 444 5.62 -16.17 25.77
C ILE A 444 5.01 -16.88 24.57
N ALA A 445 4.10 -17.82 24.80
CA ALA A 445 3.34 -18.48 23.74
C ALA A 445 1.97 -17.81 23.60
N GLU A 446 1.60 -17.40 22.38
CA GLU A 446 0.32 -16.81 22.07
C GLU A 446 -0.69 -17.79 21.48
N GLY A 447 -1.98 -17.44 21.56
CA GLY A 447 -3.04 -18.21 20.92
C GLY A 447 -3.25 -19.59 21.54
N VAL A 448 -2.96 -19.76 22.84
CA VAL A 448 -3.17 -21.02 23.56
C VAL A 448 -4.68 -21.22 23.79
N GLU A 449 -5.25 -22.26 23.17
CA GLU A 449 -6.69 -22.55 23.24
C GLU A 449 -6.99 -23.88 23.94
N LYS A 450 -6.04 -24.81 23.97
CA LYS A 450 -6.26 -26.15 24.52
C LYS A 450 -5.31 -26.45 25.71
N GLN A 451 -5.78 -27.25 26.62
CA GLN A 451 -4.94 -27.74 27.75
C GLN A 451 -3.73 -28.54 27.25
N THR A 452 -3.88 -29.26 26.14
CA THR A 452 -2.78 -30.02 25.50
C THR A 452 -1.66 -29.11 24.98
N ASP A 453 -1.97 -27.88 24.62
CA ASP A 453 -0.95 -26.90 24.21
C ASP A 453 -0.13 -26.44 25.42
N VAL A 454 -0.79 -26.22 26.57
CA VAL A 454 -0.12 -25.89 27.84
C VAL A 454 0.85 -26.99 28.25
N GLU A 455 0.40 -28.25 28.28
CA GLU A 455 1.21 -29.41 28.66
C GLU A 455 2.47 -29.49 27.78
N TRP A 456 2.30 -29.38 26.48
CA TRP A 456 3.39 -29.39 25.53
C TRP A 456 4.36 -28.19 25.71
N LEU A 457 3.84 -26.94 25.85
CA LEU A 457 4.68 -25.77 26.05
C LEU A 457 5.50 -25.85 27.34
N VAL A 458 4.94 -26.42 28.40
CA VAL A 458 5.66 -26.69 29.65
C VAL A 458 6.79 -27.68 29.41
N GLU A 459 6.55 -28.75 28.65
CA GLU A 459 7.60 -29.75 28.29
C GLU A 459 8.73 -29.12 27.47
N GLN A 460 8.39 -28.13 26.60
CA GLN A 460 9.39 -27.40 25.82
C GLN A 460 10.11 -26.30 26.61
N GLY A 461 9.68 -26.04 27.86
CA GLY A 461 10.29 -25.05 28.75
C GLY A 461 9.85 -23.61 28.48
N CYS A 462 8.71 -23.37 27.81
CA CYS A 462 8.17 -22.03 27.65
C CYS A 462 7.76 -21.41 28.99
N ASP A 463 8.02 -20.12 29.21
CA ASP A 463 7.86 -19.47 30.52
C ASP A 463 6.43 -19.00 30.77
N GLN A 464 5.78 -18.42 29.75
CA GLN A 464 4.51 -17.73 29.89
C GLN A 464 3.58 -18.09 28.73
N ALA A 465 2.27 -17.89 28.93
CA ALA A 465 1.27 -18.16 27.91
C ALA A 465 0.11 -17.16 27.97
N GLN A 466 -0.47 -16.92 26.80
CA GLN A 466 -1.65 -16.11 26.58
C GLN A 466 -2.56 -16.77 25.55
N GLY A 467 -3.88 -16.68 25.76
CA GLY A 467 -4.83 -17.26 24.81
C GLY A 467 -6.23 -17.44 25.38
N TYR A 468 -7.14 -17.87 24.54
CA TYR A 468 -8.57 -18.04 24.89
C TYR A 468 -8.83 -19.17 25.89
N LEU A 469 -7.85 -20.08 26.08
CA LEU A 469 -7.92 -21.06 27.17
C LEU A 469 -8.05 -20.39 28.54
N TYR A 470 -7.40 -19.24 28.73
CA TYR A 470 -7.43 -18.52 30.00
C TYR A 470 -8.58 -17.51 30.02
N SER A 471 -8.64 -16.64 29.01
CA SER A 471 -9.77 -15.72 28.79
C SER A 471 -9.64 -15.04 27.42
N ALA A 472 -10.77 -14.70 26.80
CA ALA A 472 -10.82 -13.66 25.80
C ALA A 472 -10.46 -12.30 26.43
N PRO A 473 -10.12 -11.26 25.63
CA PRO A 473 -9.87 -9.93 26.15
C PRO A 473 -11.05 -9.40 26.97
N LEU A 474 -10.81 -8.95 28.19
CA LEU A 474 -11.79 -8.53 29.18
C LEU A 474 -11.91 -7.01 29.23
N ALA A 475 -13.11 -6.49 29.46
CA ALA A 475 -13.27 -5.09 29.83
C ALA A 475 -12.63 -4.80 31.19
N LEU A 476 -12.23 -3.53 31.45
CA LEU A 476 -11.52 -3.15 32.68
C LEU A 476 -12.15 -3.65 33.98
N PRO A 477 -13.50 -3.60 34.20
CA PRO A 477 -14.12 -4.11 35.42
C PRO A 477 -13.98 -5.63 35.58
N ASP A 478 -14.09 -6.37 34.46
CA ASP A 478 -13.99 -7.82 34.44
C ASP A 478 -12.55 -8.28 34.65
N ALA A 479 -11.60 -7.57 34.07
CA ALA A 479 -10.16 -7.80 34.29
C ALA A 479 -9.77 -7.61 35.77
N LEU A 480 -10.34 -6.61 36.46
CA LEU A 480 -10.17 -6.44 37.91
C LEU A 480 -10.72 -7.63 38.70
N SER A 481 -11.87 -8.13 38.31
CA SER A 481 -12.49 -9.29 38.95
C SER A 481 -11.64 -10.53 38.73
N PHE A 482 -11.10 -10.73 37.53
CA PHE A 482 -10.18 -11.79 37.17
C PHE A 482 -8.86 -11.70 38.00
N ALA A 483 -8.27 -10.50 38.11
CA ALA A 483 -7.06 -10.27 38.91
C ALA A 483 -7.27 -10.61 40.42
N LYS A 484 -8.43 -10.24 40.97
CA LYS A 484 -8.78 -10.57 42.36
C LYS A 484 -8.95 -12.08 42.59
N ALA A 485 -9.53 -12.80 41.63
CA ALA A 485 -9.69 -14.25 41.69
C ALA A 485 -8.32 -14.95 41.59
N GLY A 486 -7.46 -14.56 40.65
CA GLY A 486 -6.11 -15.08 40.49
C GLY A 486 -5.23 -14.89 41.73
N LYS A 487 -5.37 -13.76 42.44
CA LYS A 487 -4.62 -13.54 43.69
C LYS A 487 -5.04 -14.51 44.80
N ARG A 488 -6.33 -14.79 44.96
CA ARG A 488 -6.84 -15.75 45.97
C ARG A 488 -6.34 -17.16 45.69
N ASP A 489 -6.24 -17.53 44.44
CA ASP A 489 -5.74 -18.82 44.02
C ASP A 489 -4.20 -18.95 44.20
N ASN A 490 -3.43 -17.90 44.01
CA ASN A 490 -1.99 -17.87 44.25
C ASN A 490 -1.63 -17.94 45.73
N GLU A 491 -2.44 -17.35 46.62
CA GLU A 491 -2.26 -17.45 48.09
C GLU A 491 -2.65 -18.83 48.65
N ALA A 492 -3.51 -19.58 47.90
CA ALA A 492 -4.05 -20.88 48.34
C ALA A 492 -3.27 -22.10 47.82
N ARG A 493 -2.25 -21.95 46.96
CA ARG A 493 -1.63 -23.05 46.22
C ARG A 493 -0.26 -23.45 46.73
N SER A 494 -0.12 -24.75 46.96
CA SER A 494 1.09 -25.58 46.87
C SER A 494 1.38 -25.90 45.37
N PRO A 495 2.63 -26.11 44.93
CA PRO A 495 3.06 -26.07 43.51
C PRO A 495 2.66 -27.22 42.59
N ALA A 496 1.47 -27.77 42.68
CA ALA A 496 1.11 -28.98 41.93
C ALA A 496 -0.28 -29.03 41.24
N ALA A 497 -0.96 -27.92 40.98
CA ALA A 497 -2.25 -28.02 40.28
C ALA A 497 -2.52 -26.78 39.40
N ILE A 498 -2.43 -26.93 38.09
CA ILE A 498 -2.98 -25.98 37.10
C ILE A 498 -4.49 -25.88 37.29
N PRO A 499 -5.10 -24.65 37.46
CA PRO A 499 -6.48 -24.54 37.83
C PRO A 499 -7.44 -24.84 36.67
N ARG A 500 -8.26 -25.87 36.82
CA ARG A 500 -9.41 -26.15 35.95
C ARG A 500 -10.58 -25.12 36.06
N ARG A 501 -10.47 -24.10 36.90
CA ARG A 501 -11.61 -23.20 37.25
C ARG A 501 -11.66 -21.84 36.59
N LEU A 502 -10.69 -21.46 35.77
CA LEU A 502 -10.74 -20.16 35.06
C LEU A 502 -11.54 -20.19 33.74
N VAL A 503 -12.02 -21.36 33.33
CA VAL A 503 -12.69 -21.59 32.03
C VAL A 503 -14.18 -21.21 32.00
N HIS A 504 -14.82 -20.84 33.13
CA HIS A 504 -16.27 -20.64 33.19
C HIS A 504 -16.71 -19.27 33.76
N LEU A 505 -16.24 -18.17 33.21
CA LEU A 505 -16.80 -16.84 33.46
C LEU A 505 -17.24 -16.13 32.16
N SER A 506 -17.63 -16.89 31.15
CA SER A 506 -18.26 -16.36 29.94
C SER A 506 -19.57 -17.14 29.67
N ASP A 507 -20.65 -16.80 30.36
CA ASP A 507 -22.02 -16.94 29.93
C ASP A 507 -22.72 -15.56 30.08
#